data_f110351e5c8848b925c9fed15f4f23bf
#
_entry.id   f110351e5c8848b925c9fed15f4f23bf
#
_cell.length_a   1.000
_cell.length_b   1.000
_cell.length_c   1.000
_cell.angle_alpha   90.00
_cell.angle_beta   90.00
_cell.angle_gamma   90.00
#
_symmetry.space_group_name_H-M   'P 1'
#
loop_
_entity.id
_entity.type
_entity.pdbx_description
1 polymer ?
#
loop_
_entity_poly.entity_id
_entity_poly.type
_entity_poly.pdbx_seq_one_letter_code
_entity_poly.pdbx_strand_id
1 'polypeptide(L)'
;SDSSDNFTWGAWTALTTVTTTATSGSISTSPPSTRGNYRRYQVRTRGAAGASYYSGWKVSTNSVRRNTAPKAPTTAVASPAAYSDETITLTWSGASGGTSPVKGYQIARRTSTDNITWSTWNVLTTLILSASSGSYNPNVSRVPGTYTQFGIWTIDTFDVYSVEKISNSIFCDITACGAPTACSVSATLAEGNLSLSWSGASDGAGNAITSYEIQFSDSADNSTWGAWTALTTVITSATSSILNVSPPSTRGNYRRFRVRTRGAAGESFYSDWIVSGNTVRRNTLPTPPSSFTATPAIYESTTVTLAWSGTIPGTSAIKQYVIQRSTSTDGINWSAYEALTIVVSSSASGTFTANASQIAGMYTRYRISVTDTLDAVSAYVVSGTVKKNSPPTAPIIVCPVSGSSSYNTTPRLMIITGTEPDGQTQIVEVKIDAGAWFNSVGNPEMFSVSGYLGNGVKTVYQAAPLTAGNHTVAIRCLDSDIESSSPEVVRTFTILPQPFVTITANETHVKAIHIQALRTAVNTVRSYYNLSPVAWSEDIVAGRSTVKNWPFHITELRKAIEPVVTAINGFDASSAFDIPPGTWLPIGTGRPRADVMQQVQDLILML
;
A
#
# COMPACT_ATOMS: atom_id res chain seq x y z
N SER A 1 62.05 25.18 -68.58
CA SER A 1 63.33 24.49 -68.55
C SER A 1 63.61 24.00 -67.14
N ASP A 2 64.07 22.78 -67.02
CA ASP A 2 64.41 22.13 -65.75
C ASP A 2 65.92 22.04 -65.55
N SER A 3 66.34 21.99 -64.28
CA SER A 3 67.72 21.85 -63.86
C SER A 3 67.82 20.97 -62.62
N SER A 4 68.86 20.16 -62.52
CA SER A 4 69.10 19.35 -61.29
C SER A 4 69.91 20.12 -60.24
N ASP A 5 70.65 21.19 -60.66
CA ASP A 5 71.61 21.93 -59.83
C ASP A 5 71.26 23.43 -59.66
N ASN A 6 70.25 23.96 -60.39
CA ASN A 6 69.85 25.35 -60.51
C ASN A 6 70.89 26.23 -61.29
N PHE A 7 71.85 25.62 -61.88
CA PHE A 7 72.91 26.31 -62.67
C PHE A 7 72.92 25.87 -64.15
N THR A 8 72.88 24.57 -64.38
CA THR A 8 72.82 23.96 -65.68
C THR A 8 71.41 23.70 -66.12
N TRP A 9 70.92 24.34 -67.16
CA TRP A 9 69.52 24.29 -67.55
C TRP A 9 69.31 23.55 -68.86
N GLY A 10 68.37 22.66 -68.86
CA GLY A 10 67.95 21.92 -70.03
C GLY A 10 67.27 22.80 -71.09
N ALA A 11 66.95 22.19 -72.21
CA ALA A 11 66.26 22.88 -73.30
C ALA A 11 64.90 23.45 -72.83
N TRP A 12 64.49 24.56 -73.42
CA TRP A 12 63.18 25.14 -73.18
C TRP A 12 62.11 24.32 -73.87
N THR A 13 61.08 23.98 -73.10
CA THR A 13 59.88 23.29 -73.62
C THR A 13 58.74 24.26 -73.62
N ALA A 14 57.99 24.33 -74.69
CA ALA A 14 56.76 25.16 -74.73
C ALA A 14 55.76 24.65 -73.74
N LEU A 15 55.17 25.55 -72.94
CA LEU A 15 54.17 25.22 -71.91
C LEU A 15 52.80 25.52 -72.42
N THR A 16 52.54 26.76 -72.79
CA THR A 16 51.20 27.19 -73.23
C THR A 16 51.25 28.58 -73.89
N THR A 17 50.20 28.94 -74.59
CA THR A 17 49.97 30.30 -75.11
C THR A 17 48.77 30.88 -74.43
N VAL A 18 48.89 32.03 -73.80
CA VAL A 18 47.78 32.77 -73.18
C VAL A 18 47.36 33.91 -74.08
N THR A 19 46.14 33.91 -74.54
CA THR A 19 45.55 35.01 -75.35
C THR A 19 44.95 36.04 -74.43
N THR A 20 45.50 37.22 -74.38
CA THR A 20 45.05 38.33 -73.59
C THR A 20 45.47 39.66 -74.19
N THR A 21 44.70 40.71 -74.00
CA THR A 21 45.02 42.09 -74.32
C THR A 21 45.57 42.84 -73.10
N ALA A 22 45.64 42.21 -71.96
CA ALA A 22 46.15 42.79 -70.71
C ALA A 22 47.68 42.86 -70.76
N THR A 23 48.23 43.88 -70.11
CA THR A 23 49.67 44.10 -69.97
C THR A 23 50.34 43.24 -68.90
N SER A 24 49.52 42.51 -68.12
CA SER A 24 49.95 41.56 -67.07
C SER A 24 49.06 40.33 -67.08
N GLY A 25 49.57 39.22 -66.57
CA GLY A 25 48.82 37.97 -66.48
C GLY A 25 49.54 36.95 -65.59
N SER A 26 48.78 35.93 -65.17
CA SER A 26 49.33 34.81 -64.43
C SER A 26 48.85 33.48 -65.01
N ILE A 27 49.63 32.46 -64.88
CA ILE A 27 49.22 31.07 -65.19
C ILE A 27 49.64 30.14 -64.06
N SER A 28 48.84 29.14 -63.79
CA SER A 28 49.25 28.04 -62.90
C SER A 28 50.11 27.03 -63.68
N THR A 29 51.17 26.62 -63.07
CA THR A 29 52.14 25.69 -63.70
C THR A 29 52.53 24.58 -62.73
N SER A 30 52.91 23.43 -63.22
CA SER A 30 53.41 22.34 -62.42
C SER A 30 54.94 22.49 -62.16
N PRO A 31 55.42 22.10 -60.97
CA PRO A 31 56.83 22.03 -60.70
C PRO A 31 57.53 20.97 -61.58
N PRO A 32 58.88 20.85 -61.59
CA PRO A 32 59.58 19.81 -62.29
C PRO A 32 58.99 18.41 -61.99
N SER A 33 59.05 17.50 -62.98
CA SER A 33 58.62 16.11 -62.79
C SER A 33 59.52 15.32 -61.85
N THR A 34 60.78 15.63 -61.83
CA THR A 34 61.77 14.99 -60.94
C THR A 34 61.90 15.75 -59.63
N ARG A 35 61.81 15.05 -58.51
CA ARG A 35 61.99 15.63 -57.16
C ARG A 35 63.47 16.14 -57.03
N GLY A 36 63.60 17.27 -56.39
CA GLY A 36 64.88 17.92 -56.19
C GLY A 36 65.31 18.85 -57.33
N ASN A 37 64.74 18.68 -58.51
CA ASN A 37 65.04 19.53 -59.65
C ASN A 37 64.36 20.91 -59.52
N TYR A 38 64.96 21.84 -60.25
CA TYR A 38 64.49 23.22 -60.36
C TYR A 38 63.82 23.42 -61.71
N ARG A 39 62.87 24.31 -61.79
CA ARG A 39 62.25 24.78 -63.05
C ARG A 39 62.17 26.28 -63.04
N ARG A 40 62.57 26.84 -64.18
CA ARG A 40 62.42 28.25 -64.49
C ARG A 40 61.53 28.41 -65.72
N TYR A 41 60.94 29.54 -65.83
CA TYR A 41 60.00 29.84 -66.90
C TYR A 41 60.50 31.01 -67.73
N GLN A 42 60.07 31.06 -68.98
CA GLN A 42 60.21 32.24 -69.78
C GLN A 42 58.93 32.61 -70.46
N VAL A 43 58.71 33.87 -70.67
CA VAL A 43 57.52 34.41 -71.31
C VAL A 43 57.94 35.45 -72.37
N ARG A 44 57.20 35.47 -73.42
CA ARG A 44 57.27 36.52 -74.43
C ARG A 44 55.90 36.93 -74.90
N THR A 45 55.75 38.16 -75.35
CA THR A 45 54.51 38.64 -75.95
C THR A 45 54.48 38.41 -77.47
N ARG A 46 53.30 38.19 -77.99
CA ARG A 46 53.02 38.03 -79.41
C ARG A 46 52.05 39.11 -79.90
N GLY A 47 52.47 39.88 -80.90
CA GLY A 47 51.58 40.88 -81.49
C GLY A 47 50.57 40.28 -82.48
N ALA A 48 49.54 41.00 -82.79
CA ALA A 48 48.50 40.60 -83.78
C ALA A 48 49.03 40.39 -85.18
N ALA A 49 50.20 40.98 -85.54
CA ALA A 49 50.85 40.89 -86.86
C ALA A 49 51.46 39.52 -87.18
N GLY A 50 51.40 38.52 -86.27
CA GLY A 50 51.88 37.16 -86.56
C GLY A 50 53.20 36.78 -85.93
N ALA A 51 53.70 35.57 -86.28
CA ALA A 51 54.88 34.94 -85.66
C ALA A 51 56.21 35.66 -85.79
N SER A 52 56.35 36.54 -86.82
CA SER A 52 57.52 37.31 -87.02
C SER A 52 57.73 38.50 -86.08
N TYR A 53 56.68 38.81 -85.25
CA TYR A 53 56.68 39.98 -84.36
C TYR A 53 56.57 39.61 -82.90
N TYR A 54 57.38 38.72 -82.40
CA TYR A 54 57.49 38.38 -80.97
C TYR A 54 58.47 39.31 -80.28
N SER A 55 58.17 39.59 -78.98
CA SER A 55 59.17 40.20 -78.12
C SER A 55 60.31 39.24 -77.80
N GLY A 56 61.38 39.76 -77.26
CA GLY A 56 62.41 38.93 -76.66
C GLY A 56 61.82 38.13 -75.48
N TRP A 57 62.41 37.00 -75.19
CA TRP A 57 62.04 36.18 -74.05
C TRP A 57 62.49 36.86 -72.75
N LYS A 58 61.57 36.91 -71.77
CA LYS A 58 61.87 37.29 -70.39
C LYS A 58 61.87 36.05 -69.55
N VAL A 59 62.94 35.71 -68.93
CA VAL A 59 63.11 34.56 -68.06
C VAL A 59 62.65 34.97 -66.63
N SER A 60 62.04 34.06 -65.92
CA SER A 60 61.68 34.27 -64.49
C SER A 60 62.93 34.55 -63.66
N THR A 61 62.82 35.51 -62.74
CA THR A 61 63.95 35.89 -61.85
C THR A 61 64.29 34.81 -60.84
N ASN A 62 63.28 33.95 -60.53
CA ASN A 62 63.41 32.83 -59.59
C ASN A 62 63.08 31.51 -60.30
N SER A 63 63.55 30.45 -59.75
CA SER A 63 63.18 29.07 -60.11
C SER A 63 62.37 28.43 -58.97
N VAL A 64 61.50 27.50 -59.31
CA VAL A 64 60.81 26.69 -58.37
C VAL A 64 61.45 25.31 -58.26
N ARG A 65 61.77 24.88 -57.08
CA ARG A 65 62.33 23.55 -56.84
C ARG A 65 61.23 22.60 -56.45
N ARG A 66 61.19 21.44 -57.07
CA ARG A 66 60.27 20.38 -56.57
C ARG A 66 60.83 19.80 -55.30
N ASN A 67 59.97 19.74 -54.28
CA ASN A 67 60.32 19.20 -52.97
C ASN A 67 60.86 17.76 -53.08
N THR A 68 62.01 17.47 -52.45
CA THR A 68 62.51 16.10 -52.22
C THR A 68 61.80 15.53 -50.96
N ALA A 69 61.49 14.26 -51.02
CA ALA A 69 60.87 13.58 -49.86
C ALA A 69 61.80 13.65 -48.64
N PRO A 70 61.27 13.77 -47.48
CA PRO A 70 62.00 13.66 -46.23
C PRO A 70 62.63 12.26 -46.12
N LYS A 71 63.67 12.12 -45.30
CA LYS A 71 64.25 10.83 -44.95
C LYS A 71 63.53 10.24 -43.71
N ALA A 72 63.29 8.94 -43.77
CA ALA A 72 62.77 8.19 -42.62
C ALA A 72 63.75 8.26 -41.44
N PRO A 73 63.29 8.05 -40.22
CA PRO A 73 64.18 7.87 -39.09
C PRO A 73 65.22 6.77 -39.33
N THR A 74 66.40 6.94 -38.81
CA THR A 74 67.46 5.91 -38.91
C THR A 74 67.19 4.79 -37.87
N THR A 75 66.62 5.15 -36.71
CA THR A 75 66.24 4.20 -35.69
C THR A 75 64.73 4.30 -35.38
N ALA A 76 64.11 3.20 -35.01
CA ALA A 76 62.81 3.10 -34.44
C ALA A 76 62.82 1.91 -33.48
N VAL A 77 62.52 2.17 -32.18
CA VAL A 77 62.62 1.15 -31.16
C VAL A 77 61.35 1.20 -30.34
N ALA A 78 60.67 0.09 -30.24
CA ALA A 78 59.54 -0.14 -29.28
C ALA A 78 60.08 -0.91 -28.07
N SER A 79 59.75 -0.45 -26.89
CA SER A 79 60.18 -1.00 -25.59
C SER A 79 59.05 -1.01 -24.59
N PRO A 80 58.97 -2.06 -23.76
CA PRO A 80 59.81 -3.27 -23.66
C PRO A 80 59.60 -4.23 -24.84
N ALA A 81 60.51 -5.19 -25.03
CA ALA A 81 60.43 -6.19 -26.10
C ALA A 81 59.29 -7.22 -25.87
N ALA A 82 58.93 -7.48 -24.62
CA ALA A 82 57.74 -8.19 -24.22
C ALA A 82 56.97 -7.30 -23.24
N TYR A 83 55.64 -7.29 -23.32
CA TYR A 83 54.81 -6.45 -22.49
C TYR A 83 53.58 -7.21 -21.97
N SER A 84 53.22 -6.90 -20.75
CA SER A 84 52.08 -7.42 -20.05
C SER A 84 51.12 -6.29 -19.59
N ASP A 85 51.54 -5.05 -19.69
CA ASP A 85 50.74 -3.85 -19.43
C ASP A 85 50.65 -2.93 -20.65
N GLU A 86 50.03 -1.78 -20.52
CA GLU A 86 49.83 -0.82 -21.63
C GLU A 86 51.00 0.12 -21.87
N THR A 87 52.05 0.03 -21.09
CA THR A 87 53.13 1.02 -21.08
C THR A 87 54.20 0.70 -22.10
N ILE A 88 53.89 0.90 -23.36
CA ILE A 88 54.87 0.80 -24.46
C ILE A 88 55.34 2.19 -24.85
N THR A 89 56.66 2.32 -25.02
CA THR A 89 57.26 3.53 -25.55
C THR A 89 57.90 3.23 -26.92
N LEU A 90 57.44 3.92 -27.94
CA LEU A 90 58.07 3.93 -29.27
C LEU A 90 58.97 5.16 -29.36
N THR A 91 60.24 4.96 -29.60
CA THR A 91 61.23 6.03 -29.82
C THR A 91 61.82 5.94 -31.21
N TRP A 92 62.14 7.08 -31.77
CA TRP A 92 62.85 7.16 -33.09
C TRP A 92 63.83 8.31 -33.10
N SER A 93 64.83 8.20 -33.97
CA SER A 93 65.83 9.26 -34.18
C SER A 93 66.40 9.26 -35.59
N GLY A 94 67.11 10.32 -35.97
CA GLY A 94 67.80 10.45 -37.21
C GLY A 94 66.92 10.72 -38.43
N ALA A 95 65.74 11.22 -38.25
CA ALA A 95 64.86 11.72 -39.31
C ALA A 95 65.47 13.05 -39.86
N SER A 96 65.26 13.31 -41.13
CA SER A 96 65.58 14.62 -41.66
C SER A 96 64.61 15.06 -42.75
N GLY A 97 64.44 16.35 -42.89
CA GLY A 97 63.69 16.92 -44.00
C GLY A 97 64.36 16.66 -45.31
N GLY A 98 63.67 16.75 -46.41
CA GLY A 98 64.22 16.82 -47.74
C GLY A 98 64.67 18.24 -48.07
N THR A 99 64.09 18.81 -49.06
CA THR A 99 64.27 20.25 -49.35
C THR A 99 63.45 21.13 -48.43
N SER A 100 62.47 20.56 -47.75
CA SER A 100 61.63 21.23 -46.78
C SER A 100 61.81 20.64 -45.39
N PRO A 101 61.60 21.43 -44.33
CA PRO A 101 61.75 20.98 -42.97
C PRO A 101 60.73 19.85 -42.59
N VAL A 102 61.11 19.07 -41.59
CA VAL A 102 60.19 18.11 -40.97
C VAL A 102 59.00 18.86 -40.35
N LYS A 103 57.78 18.43 -40.67
CA LYS A 103 56.52 18.88 -40.08
C LYS A 103 56.06 17.96 -38.95
N GLY A 104 56.28 16.66 -39.16
CA GLY A 104 55.80 15.69 -38.18
C GLY A 104 56.02 14.24 -38.60
N TYR A 105 55.30 13.34 -37.90
CA TYR A 105 55.44 11.90 -38.13
C TYR A 105 54.06 11.25 -38.17
N GLN A 106 53.82 10.36 -39.13
CA GLN A 106 52.69 9.42 -39.07
C GLN A 106 53.22 8.13 -38.47
N ILE A 107 52.43 7.62 -37.51
CA ILE A 107 52.70 6.38 -36.82
C ILE A 107 51.56 5.41 -37.09
N ALA A 108 51.87 4.19 -37.49
CA ALA A 108 50.96 3.10 -37.69
C ALA A 108 51.47 1.84 -36.99
N ARG A 109 50.57 0.91 -36.74
CA ARG A 109 50.91 -0.41 -36.20
C ARG A 109 50.45 -1.51 -37.14
N ARG A 110 51.08 -2.67 -37.01
CA ARG A 110 50.63 -3.95 -37.56
C ARG A 110 50.86 -5.05 -36.55
N THR A 111 50.12 -6.14 -36.67
CA THR A 111 50.20 -7.26 -35.76
C THR A 111 50.48 -8.56 -36.50
N SER A 112 51.00 -9.54 -35.76
CA SER A 112 51.35 -10.86 -36.27
C SER A 112 51.14 -11.89 -35.14
N THR A 113 50.77 -13.11 -35.48
CA THR A 113 50.71 -14.25 -34.53
C THR A 113 51.95 -15.12 -34.59
N ASP A 114 52.75 -15.00 -35.64
CA ASP A 114 53.92 -15.82 -35.89
C ASP A 114 55.24 -15.02 -36.01
N ASN A 115 55.20 -13.68 -35.89
CA ASN A 115 56.28 -12.74 -36.09
C ASN A 115 56.91 -12.75 -37.55
N ILE A 116 56.19 -13.38 -38.47
CA ILE A 116 56.61 -13.54 -39.88
C ILE A 116 55.60 -12.91 -40.81
N THR A 117 54.33 -13.30 -40.65
CA THR A 117 53.19 -12.83 -41.45
C THR A 117 52.49 -11.67 -40.76
N TRP A 118 52.52 -10.50 -41.37
CA TRP A 118 52.00 -9.28 -40.74
C TRP A 118 50.73 -8.78 -41.40
N SER A 119 49.82 -8.25 -40.55
CA SER A 119 48.61 -7.55 -41.00
C SER A 119 48.98 -6.27 -41.78
N THR A 120 48.01 -5.68 -42.44
CA THR A 120 48.18 -4.33 -43.05
C THR A 120 48.38 -3.29 -41.94
N TRP A 121 49.06 -2.20 -42.33
CA TRP A 121 49.25 -1.06 -41.42
C TRP A 121 47.96 -0.41 -41.04
N ASN A 122 47.75 -0.20 -39.74
CA ASN A 122 46.68 0.60 -39.17
C ASN A 122 47.27 1.90 -38.59
N VAL A 123 46.90 3.02 -39.17
CA VAL A 123 47.37 4.34 -38.72
C VAL A 123 46.79 4.65 -37.33
N LEU A 124 47.71 4.95 -36.40
CA LEU A 124 47.36 5.31 -35.02
C LEU A 124 47.21 6.81 -34.83
N THR A 125 48.19 7.56 -35.36
CA THR A 125 48.23 9.01 -35.16
C THR A 125 49.15 9.70 -36.18
N THR A 126 49.01 11.01 -36.28
CA THR A 126 49.96 11.90 -36.93
C THR A 126 50.39 12.95 -35.91
N LEU A 127 51.67 12.94 -35.58
CA LEU A 127 52.25 13.86 -34.60
C LEU A 127 52.84 15.07 -35.31
N ILE A 128 52.58 16.27 -34.88
CA ILE A 128 53.20 17.52 -35.33
C ILE A 128 54.46 17.75 -34.48
N LEU A 129 55.60 17.40 -35.01
CA LEU A 129 56.86 17.45 -34.29
C LEU A 129 58.01 17.71 -35.32
N SER A 130 58.62 18.88 -35.29
CA SER A 130 59.68 19.31 -36.22
C SER A 130 61.06 18.79 -35.85
N ALA A 131 61.21 18.13 -34.71
CA ALA A 131 62.49 17.54 -34.28
C ALA A 131 62.84 16.30 -35.11
N SER A 132 64.14 15.99 -35.22
CA SER A 132 64.68 14.80 -35.93
C SER A 132 64.47 13.49 -35.15
N SER A 133 63.97 13.56 -33.93
CA SER A 133 63.74 12.44 -33.06
C SER A 133 62.42 12.68 -32.26
N GLY A 134 61.86 11.63 -31.72
CA GLY A 134 60.66 11.72 -30.88
C GLY A 134 60.35 10.44 -30.13
N SER A 135 59.31 10.54 -29.31
CA SER A 135 58.71 9.39 -28.60
C SER A 135 57.23 9.47 -28.67
N TYR A 136 56.56 8.31 -28.57
CA TYR A 136 55.12 8.16 -28.54
C TYR A 136 54.75 6.89 -27.77
N ASN A 137 53.69 6.94 -26.99
CA ASN A 137 53.17 5.80 -26.28
C ASN A 137 51.94 5.26 -27.03
N PRO A 138 52.13 4.28 -27.94
CA PRO A 138 51.05 3.74 -28.76
C PRO A 138 50.18 2.75 -27.95
N ASN A 139 48.90 2.70 -28.29
CA ASN A 139 48.06 1.57 -27.89
C ASN A 139 48.54 0.30 -28.63
N VAL A 140 48.72 -0.78 -27.88
CA VAL A 140 49.21 -2.07 -28.41
C VAL A 140 48.07 -3.10 -28.49
N SER A 141 48.33 -4.21 -29.18
CA SER A 141 47.45 -5.36 -29.15
C SER A 141 47.43 -5.98 -27.76
N ARG A 142 46.28 -6.29 -27.25
CA ARG A 142 46.09 -7.00 -25.95
C ARG A 142 45.73 -8.47 -26.16
N VAL A 143 45.92 -9.01 -27.34
CA VAL A 143 45.71 -10.43 -27.59
C VAL A 143 46.99 -11.18 -27.22
N PRO A 144 46.95 -12.13 -26.27
CA PRO A 144 48.12 -12.94 -25.90
C PRO A 144 48.77 -13.61 -27.10
N GLY A 145 50.06 -13.73 -27.03
CA GLY A 145 50.84 -14.36 -28.12
C GLY A 145 50.95 -13.54 -29.41
N THR A 146 50.47 -12.29 -29.39
CA THR A 146 50.54 -11.42 -30.57
C THR A 146 51.80 -10.56 -30.55
N TYR A 147 52.47 -10.51 -31.68
CA TYR A 147 53.56 -9.58 -31.95
C TYR A 147 53.00 -8.29 -32.54
N THR A 148 53.59 -7.14 -32.16
CA THR A 148 53.24 -5.82 -32.69
C THR A 148 54.50 -5.14 -33.23
N GLN A 149 54.40 -4.51 -34.39
CA GLN A 149 55.40 -3.61 -34.93
C GLN A 149 54.77 -2.26 -35.24
N PHE A 150 55.63 -1.22 -35.21
CA PHE A 150 55.22 0.14 -35.56
C PHE A 150 55.96 0.60 -36.80
N GLY A 151 55.27 1.27 -37.70
CA GLY A 151 55.80 1.99 -38.85
C GLY A 151 55.83 3.49 -38.60
N ILE A 152 56.92 4.16 -38.95
CA ILE A 152 57.07 5.61 -38.77
C ILE A 152 57.40 6.22 -40.09
N TRP A 153 56.63 7.18 -40.55
CA TRP A 153 56.89 8.00 -41.74
C TRP A 153 57.15 9.44 -41.30
N THR A 154 58.25 10.00 -41.74
CA THR A 154 58.52 11.44 -41.61
C THR A 154 57.67 12.21 -42.60
N ILE A 155 57.06 13.30 -42.20
CA ILE A 155 56.25 14.19 -43.03
C ILE A 155 56.94 15.56 -43.08
N ASP A 156 57.08 16.12 -44.24
CA ASP A 156 57.61 17.48 -44.40
C ASP A 156 56.51 18.54 -44.45
N THR A 157 56.89 19.80 -44.50
CA THR A 157 55.95 20.94 -44.52
C THR A 157 55.11 21.04 -45.81
N PHE A 158 55.37 20.22 -46.82
CA PHE A 158 54.60 20.05 -48.05
C PHE A 158 53.73 18.77 -48.02
N ASP A 159 53.59 18.12 -46.85
CA ASP A 159 52.83 16.89 -46.67
C ASP A 159 53.34 15.70 -47.51
N VAL A 160 54.69 15.70 -47.84
CA VAL A 160 55.33 14.59 -48.49
C VAL A 160 55.91 13.64 -47.46
N TYR A 161 55.66 12.34 -47.66
CA TYR A 161 56.02 11.26 -46.73
C TYR A 161 57.35 10.64 -47.13
N SER A 162 58.15 10.23 -46.15
CA SER A 162 59.30 9.36 -46.33
C SER A 162 58.88 7.92 -46.67
N VAL A 163 59.85 7.05 -46.97
CA VAL A 163 59.66 5.60 -46.79
C VAL A 163 59.42 5.29 -45.31
N GLU A 164 58.88 4.14 -45.04
CA GLU A 164 58.65 3.69 -43.67
C GLU A 164 59.95 3.34 -42.95
N LYS A 165 59.98 3.55 -41.65
CA LYS A 165 60.92 2.92 -40.72
C LYS A 165 60.14 2.02 -39.79
N ILE A 166 60.48 0.74 -39.75
CA ILE A 166 59.85 -0.25 -38.96
C ILE A 166 60.58 -0.41 -37.62
N SER A 167 59.87 -0.52 -36.50
CA SER A 167 60.43 -0.83 -35.19
C SER A 167 60.83 -2.31 -35.10
N ASN A 168 61.53 -2.67 -34.03
CA ASN A 168 61.56 -4.07 -33.58
C ASN A 168 60.10 -4.55 -33.28
N SER A 169 59.87 -5.87 -33.34
CA SER A 169 58.65 -6.48 -32.86
C SER A 169 58.65 -6.55 -31.33
N ILE A 170 57.50 -6.34 -30.73
CA ILE A 170 57.27 -6.51 -29.31
C ILE A 170 56.19 -7.57 -29.12
N PHE A 171 56.27 -8.38 -28.04
CA PHE A 171 55.40 -9.53 -27.80
C PHE A 171 54.45 -9.28 -26.64
N CYS A 172 53.17 -9.61 -26.85
CA CYS A 172 52.15 -9.51 -25.79
C CYS A 172 52.18 -10.78 -24.91
N ASP A 173 52.67 -10.62 -23.67
CA ASP A 173 52.78 -11.69 -22.67
C ASP A 173 51.74 -11.51 -21.57
N ILE A 174 50.53 -11.08 -21.94
CA ILE A 174 49.43 -10.94 -20.99
C ILE A 174 48.76 -12.31 -20.77
N THR A 175 48.54 -12.68 -19.53
CA THR A 175 47.79 -13.90 -19.17
C THR A 175 46.45 -13.57 -18.54
N ALA A 176 45.49 -14.49 -18.64
CA ALA A 176 44.21 -14.36 -17.98
C ALA A 176 44.36 -14.38 -16.44
N CYS A 177 43.52 -13.68 -15.75
CA CYS A 177 43.42 -13.83 -14.30
C CYS A 177 43.02 -15.25 -13.90
N GLY A 178 43.48 -15.71 -12.74
CA GLY A 178 43.00 -16.97 -12.16
C GLY A 178 41.56 -16.85 -11.64
N ALA A 179 40.76 -17.86 -11.90
CA ALA A 179 39.42 -17.96 -11.34
C ALA A 179 39.46 -18.06 -9.80
N PRO A 180 38.47 -17.60 -9.09
CA PRO A 180 38.33 -17.94 -7.67
C PRO A 180 38.34 -19.46 -7.46
N THR A 181 38.96 -19.93 -6.40
CA THR A 181 39.02 -21.37 -6.07
C THR A 181 37.88 -21.81 -5.19
N ALA A 182 37.19 -20.88 -4.52
CA ALA A 182 36.02 -21.12 -3.72
C ALA A 182 34.91 -20.10 -4.03
N CYS A 183 33.66 -20.57 -4.07
CA CYS A 183 32.46 -19.75 -4.21
C CYS A 183 31.30 -20.45 -3.49
N SER A 184 30.60 -19.74 -2.61
CA SER A 184 29.49 -20.32 -1.85
C SER A 184 28.47 -19.25 -1.39
N VAL A 185 27.23 -19.67 -1.13
CA VAL A 185 26.22 -18.85 -0.48
C VAL A 185 26.12 -19.19 1.00
N SER A 186 25.76 -18.19 1.83
CA SER A 186 25.74 -18.30 3.28
C SER A 186 24.63 -19.19 3.85
N ALA A 187 23.60 -19.51 3.06
CA ALA A 187 22.49 -20.38 3.47
C ALA A 187 21.94 -21.17 2.29
N THR A 188 21.42 -22.38 2.59
CA THR A 188 20.78 -23.25 1.58
C THR A 188 19.26 -23.04 1.49
N LEU A 189 18.66 -22.31 2.44
CA LEU A 189 17.25 -21.92 2.48
C LEU A 189 17.17 -20.45 2.91
N ALA A 190 16.43 -19.61 2.17
CA ALA A 190 16.33 -18.18 2.46
C ALA A 190 14.97 -17.59 2.11
N GLU A 191 14.51 -16.63 2.90
CA GLU A 191 13.39 -15.76 2.60
C GLU A 191 13.87 -14.43 2.02
N GLY A 192 14.86 -13.82 2.63
CA GLY A 192 15.48 -12.56 2.24
C GLY A 192 16.87 -12.72 1.65
N ASN A 193 17.58 -11.61 1.52
CA ASN A 193 18.94 -11.58 1.00
C ASN A 193 19.91 -12.40 1.86
N LEU A 194 20.91 -12.95 1.19
CA LEU A 194 22.00 -13.75 1.77
C LEU A 194 23.31 -13.32 1.15
N SER A 195 24.43 -13.77 1.72
CA SER A 195 25.76 -13.43 1.22
C SER A 195 26.27 -14.51 0.26
N LEU A 196 26.72 -14.07 -0.93
CA LEU A 196 27.58 -14.84 -1.83
C LEU A 196 29.02 -14.45 -1.55
N SER A 197 29.88 -15.40 -1.26
CA SER A 197 31.31 -15.20 -1.02
C SER A 197 32.14 -16.00 -2.00
N TRP A 198 33.30 -15.44 -2.38
CA TRP A 198 34.30 -16.12 -3.21
C TRP A 198 35.70 -15.73 -2.75
N SER A 199 36.67 -16.61 -2.99
CA SER A 199 38.06 -16.41 -2.61
C SER A 199 39.04 -17.19 -3.50
N GLY A 200 40.33 -16.90 -3.38
CA GLY A 200 41.39 -17.61 -4.06
C GLY A 200 41.55 -17.25 -5.55
N ALA A 201 41.07 -16.08 -5.96
CA ALA A 201 41.38 -15.52 -7.27
C ALA A 201 42.85 -15.06 -7.30
N SER A 202 43.43 -14.96 -8.49
CA SER A 202 44.79 -14.45 -8.66
C SER A 202 44.89 -13.54 -9.88
N ASP A 203 45.85 -12.61 -9.85
CA ASP A 203 46.19 -11.81 -10.99
C ASP A 203 46.77 -12.68 -12.11
N GLY A 204 46.58 -12.28 -13.37
CA GLY A 204 47.35 -12.74 -14.51
C GLY A 204 48.62 -11.91 -14.68
N ALA A 205 49.60 -12.42 -15.44
CA ALA A 205 50.77 -11.63 -15.81
C ALA A 205 50.30 -10.38 -16.55
N GLY A 206 50.68 -9.19 -16.05
CA GLY A 206 50.25 -7.89 -16.57
C GLY A 206 48.75 -7.67 -16.64
N ASN A 207 47.99 -8.42 -15.88
CA ASN A 207 46.52 -8.39 -15.88
C ASN A 207 46.01 -8.46 -14.45
N ALA A 208 46.18 -7.37 -13.72
CA ALA A 208 45.69 -7.27 -12.34
C ALA A 208 44.17 -7.35 -12.31
N ILE A 209 43.64 -7.95 -11.25
CA ILE A 209 42.21 -8.02 -10.99
C ILE A 209 41.64 -6.62 -10.87
N THR A 210 40.56 -6.34 -11.61
CA THR A 210 39.82 -5.07 -11.52
C THR A 210 38.40 -5.26 -11.03
N SER A 211 37.83 -6.44 -11.27
CA SER A 211 36.45 -6.72 -10.88
C SER A 211 36.12 -8.20 -11.00
N TYR A 212 34.92 -8.55 -10.51
CA TYR A 212 34.32 -9.86 -10.70
C TYR A 212 33.00 -9.73 -11.42
N GLU A 213 32.75 -10.60 -12.38
CA GLU A 213 31.44 -10.73 -13.01
C GLU A 213 30.66 -11.87 -12.34
N ILE A 214 29.41 -11.60 -11.97
CA ILE A 214 28.56 -12.53 -11.25
C ILE A 214 27.30 -12.80 -12.08
N GLN A 215 26.95 -14.08 -12.20
CA GLN A 215 25.74 -14.54 -12.84
C GLN A 215 25.00 -15.54 -11.94
N PHE A 216 23.71 -15.71 -12.18
CA PHE A 216 22.91 -16.72 -11.52
C PHE A 216 22.13 -17.58 -12.52
N SER A 217 21.69 -18.76 -12.07
CA SER A 217 20.79 -19.64 -12.80
C SER A 217 19.82 -20.25 -11.81
N ASP A 218 18.52 -20.31 -12.19
CA ASP A 218 17.45 -20.84 -11.37
C ASP A 218 17.01 -22.22 -11.85
N SER A 219 16.50 -23.02 -10.92
CA SER A 219 16.00 -24.38 -11.15
C SER A 219 14.75 -24.63 -10.30
N ALA A 220 13.78 -25.36 -10.83
CA ALA A 220 12.61 -25.79 -10.05
C ALA A 220 12.90 -27.04 -9.20
N ASP A 221 13.85 -27.88 -9.62
CA ASP A 221 14.10 -29.24 -9.09
C ASP A 221 15.52 -29.44 -8.55
N ASN A 222 16.38 -28.40 -8.58
CA ASN A 222 17.81 -28.47 -8.25
C ASN A 222 18.65 -29.38 -9.16
N SER A 223 18.11 -29.82 -10.28
CA SER A 223 18.78 -30.70 -11.26
C SER A 223 18.80 -30.09 -12.66
N THR A 224 17.68 -29.59 -13.13
CA THR A 224 17.54 -28.94 -14.44
C THR A 224 17.66 -27.42 -14.28
N TRP A 225 18.72 -26.86 -14.85
CA TRP A 225 19.08 -25.44 -14.66
C TRP A 225 18.77 -24.61 -15.89
N GLY A 226 18.18 -23.44 -15.67
CA GLY A 226 17.95 -22.45 -16.71
C GLY A 226 19.24 -21.80 -17.23
N ALA A 227 19.12 -20.95 -18.23
CA ALA A 227 20.25 -20.15 -18.74
C ALA A 227 20.84 -19.26 -17.64
N TRP A 228 22.16 -18.99 -17.76
CA TRP A 228 22.83 -18.05 -16.88
C TRP A 228 22.40 -16.62 -17.19
N THR A 229 22.00 -15.91 -16.17
CA THR A 229 21.57 -14.51 -16.23
C THR A 229 22.60 -13.64 -15.50
N ALA A 230 23.02 -12.55 -16.13
CA ALA A 230 23.91 -11.58 -15.50
C ALA A 230 23.26 -10.96 -14.27
N LEU A 231 23.99 -10.90 -13.17
CA LEU A 231 23.53 -10.27 -11.92
C LEU A 231 24.17 -8.89 -11.76
N THR A 232 25.50 -8.83 -11.67
CA THR A 232 26.25 -7.59 -11.47
C THR A 232 27.74 -7.79 -11.72
N THR A 233 28.47 -6.67 -11.70
CA THR A 233 29.93 -6.65 -11.63
C THR A 233 30.34 -6.01 -10.31
N VAL A 234 31.19 -6.69 -9.56
CA VAL A 234 31.77 -6.16 -8.31
C VAL A 234 33.14 -5.59 -8.60
N ILE A 235 33.31 -4.28 -8.45
CA ILE A 235 34.58 -3.56 -8.71
C ILE A 235 35.44 -3.68 -7.46
N THR A 236 36.50 -4.46 -7.53
CA THR A 236 37.52 -4.65 -6.49
C THR A 236 38.75 -5.34 -7.05
N SER A 237 39.92 -4.98 -6.55
CA SER A 237 41.20 -5.66 -6.85
C SER A 237 41.53 -6.77 -5.84
N ALA A 238 40.70 -6.99 -4.85
CA ALA A 238 40.94 -8.03 -3.86
C ALA A 238 40.76 -9.44 -4.44
N THR A 239 41.55 -10.41 -3.96
CA THR A 239 41.50 -11.83 -4.39
C THR A 239 40.27 -12.57 -3.82
N SER A 240 39.47 -11.91 -2.98
CA SER A 240 38.22 -12.40 -2.39
C SER A 240 37.24 -11.26 -2.21
N SER A 241 35.93 -11.57 -2.17
CA SER A 241 34.90 -10.57 -1.87
C SER A 241 33.58 -11.24 -1.45
N ILE A 242 32.63 -10.41 -1.03
CA ILE A 242 31.30 -10.81 -0.60
C ILE A 242 30.28 -9.90 -1.28
N LEU A 243 29.16 -10.46 -1.73
CA LEU A 243 28.05 -9.74 -2.33
C LEU A 243 26.73 -10.17 -1.68
N ASN A 244 25.88 -9.20 -1.34
CA ASN A 244 24.50 -9.50 -0.96
C ASN A 244 23.69 -9.87 -2.21
N VAL A 245 23.11 -11.06 -2.19
CA VAL A 245 22.32 -11.60 -3.30
C VAL A 245 20.93 -12.04 -2.81
N SER A 246 19.96 -12.03 -3.72
CA SER A 246 18.60 -12.50 -3.41
C SER A 246 18.42 -13.96 -3.80
N PRO A 247 17.60 -14.73 -3.06
CA PRO A 247 17.16 -16.05 -3.50
C PRO A 247 16.31 -15.95 -4.78
N PRO A 248 15.90 -17.06 -5.42
CA PRO A 248 15.01 -17.03 -6.60
C PRO A 248 13.75 -16.20 -6.35
N SER A 249 13.18 -15.59 -7.38
CA SER A 249 11.91 -14.87 -7.28
C SER A 249 10.73 -15.83 -7.03
N THR A 250 10.78 -17.02 -7.62
CA THR A 250 9.75 -18.06 -7.47
C THR A 250 10.02 -18.88 -6.20
N ARG A 251 9.01 -18.97 -5.33
CA ARG A 251 9.08 -19.77 -4.11
C ARG A 251 9.22 -21.26 -4.41
N GLY A 252 10.04 -21.92 -3.63
CA GLY A 252 10.37 -23.33 -3.83
C GLY A 252 11.49 -23.61 -4.82
N ASN A 253 11.81 -22.66 -5.70
CA ASN A 253 12.90 -22.79 -6.65
C ASN A 253 14.26 -22.63 -5.97
N TYR A 254 15.27 -23.14 -6.66
CA TYR A 254 16.69 -23.10 -6.29
C TYR A 254 17.43 -22.11 -7.18
N ARG A 255 18.50 -21.50 -6.64
CA ARG A 255 19.42 -20.63 -7.34
C ARG A 255 20.84 -21.06 -7.06
N ARG A 256 21.67 -21.09 -8.09
CA ARG A 256 23.12 -21.19 -8.02
C ARG A 256 23.74 -19.96 -8.66
N PHE A 257 24.95 -19.68 -8.25
CA PHE A 257 25.72 -18.54 -8.77
C PHE A 257 26.97 -19.02 -9.46
N ARG A 258 27.52 -18.19 -10.34
CA ARG A 258 28.88 -18.34 -10.83
C ARG A 258 29.59 -17.00 -10.83
N VAL A 259 30.87 -17.06 -10.60
CA VAL A 259 31.75 -15.89 -10.52
C VAL A 259 32.94 -16.12 -11.41
N ARG A 260 33.40 -15.10 -12.11
CA ARG A 260 34.71 -15.08 -12.79
C ARG A 260 35.42 -13.78 -12.50
N THR A 261 36.73 -13.83 -12.60
CA THR A 261 37.62 -12.69 -12.42
C THR A 261 37.73 -11.93 -13.72
N ARG A 262 37.72 -10.61 -13.64
CA ARG A 262 37.99 -9.69 -14.76
C ARG A 262 39.25 -8.90 -14.45
N GLY A 263 40.18 -8.91 -15.39
CA GLY A 263 41.41 -8.14 -15.28
C GLY A 263 41.41 -6.85 -16.08
N ALA A 264 42.42 -6.02 -15.85
CA ALA A 264 42.62 -4.75 -16.52
C ALA A 264 42.81 -4.89 -18.03
N ALA A 265 43.29 -6.06 -18.52
CA ALA A 265 43.55 -6.34 -19.92
C ALA A 265 42.28 -6.47 -20.80
N GLY A 266 41.07 -6.58 -20.19
CA GLY A 266 39.79 -6.62 -20.91
C GLY A 266 39.19 -8.01 -21.07
N GLU A 267 38.13 -8.11 -21.90
CA GLU A 267 37.24 -9.29 -21.94
C GLU A 267 37.92 -10.59 -22.37
N SER A 268 38.90 -10.53 -23.24
CA SER A 268 39.63 -11.72 -23.69
C SER A 268 40.50 -12.37 -22.61
N PHE A 269 40.66 -11.72 -21.45
CA PHE A 269 41.51 -12.13 -20.35
C PHE A 269 40.74 -12.40 -19.06
N TYR A 270 39.42 -12.67 -19.17
CA TYR A 270 38.64 -13.12 -18.02
C TYR A 270 39.04 -14.56 -17.67
N SER A 271 38.92 -14.87 -16.38
CA SER A 271 39.10 -16.25 -15.93
C SER A 271 37.93 -17.15 -16.39
N ASP A 272 38.13 -18.43 -16.22
CA ASP A 272 37.02 -19.38 -16.24
C ASP A 272 36.02 -19.06 -15.13
N TRP A 273 34.80 -19.57 -15.30
CA TRP A 273 33.74 -19.46 -14.30
C TRP A 273 33.89 -20.50 -13.21
N ILE A 274 33.76 -20.09 -11.94
CA ILE A 274 33.50 -21.00 -10.81
C ILE A 274 32.02 -20.95 -10.43
N VAL A 275 31.39 -22.10 -10.31
CA VAL A 275 30.02 -22.25 -9.83
C VAL A 275 30.02 -22.40 -8.32
N SER A 276 29.04 -21.83 -7.63
CA SER A 276 28.88 -21.97 -6.17
C SER A 276 28.76 -23.43 -5.76
N GLY A 277 29.49 -23.84 -4.72
CA GLY A 277 29.51 -25.21 -4.20
C GLY A 277 28.19 -25.64 -3.56
N ASN A 278 27.31 -24.69 -3.25
CA ASN A 278 25.96 -24.91 -2.75
C ASN A 278 24.93 -24.06 -3.50
N THR A 279 23.69 -24.43 -3.37
CA THR A 279 22.53 -23.73 -3.93
C THR A 279 21.68 -23.14 -2.81
N VAL A 280 20.94 -22.07 -3.08
CA VAL A 280 19.92 -21.54 -2.16
C VAL A 280 18.54 -21.84 -2.70
N ARG A 281 17.66 -22.36 -1.85
CA ARG A 281 16.24 -22.55 -2.14
C ARG A 281 15.44 -21.36 -1.60
N ARG A 282 14.51 -20.81 -2.39
CA ARG A 282 13.54 -19.84 -1.88
C ARG A 282 12.55 -20.51 -0.95
N ASN A 283 12.35 -19.98 0.25
CA ASN A 283 11.37 -20.48 1.19
C ASN A 283 9.96 -20.48 0.58
N THR A 284 9.17 -21.55 0.82
CA THR A 284 7.74 -21.58 0.52
C THR A 284 6.96 -21.05 1.71
N LEU A 285 5.92 -20.26 1.44
CA LEU A 285 5.06 -19.72 2.49
C LEU A 285 4.37 -20.83 3.25
N PRO A 286 4.12 -20.66 4.55
CA PRO A 286 3.14 -21.47 5.25
C PRO A 286 1.74 -21.19 4.65
N THR A 287 0.86 -22.20 4.65
CA THR A 287 -0.53 -21.97 4.32
C THR A 287 -1.24 -21.32 5.51
N PRO A 288 -2.19 -20.43 5.27
CA PRO A 288 -3.01 -19.90 6.35
C PRO A 288 -3.85 -21.02 6.97
N PRO A 289 -4.39 -20.86 8.18
CA PRO A 289 -5.35 -21.79 8.74
C PRO A 289 -6.52 -22.06 7.78
N SER A 290 -6.93 -23.32 7.64
CA SER A 290 -8.10 -23.68 6.83
C SER A 290 -9.42 -23.34 7.53
N SER A 291 -9.39 -23.20 8.85
CA SER A 291 -10.51 -22.74 9.68
C SER A 291 -10.04 -21.68 10.67
N PHE A 292 -10.82 -20.61 10.75
CA PHE A 292 -10.66 -19.55 11.76
C PHE A 292 -12.01 -19.04 12.18
N THR A 293 -12.36 -19.21 13.46
CA THR A 293 -13.65 -18.89 14.03
C THR A 293 -13.53 -17.93 15.20
N ALA A 294 -14.57 -17.13 15.41
CA ALA A 294 -14.76 -16.31 16.61
C ALA A 294 -16.13 -16.68 17.22
N THR A 295 -16.17 -17.00 18.52
CA THR A 295 -17.35 -17.46 19.22
C THR A 295 -17.48 -16.83 20.60
N PRO A 296 -18.72 -16.56 21.07
CA PRO A 296 -20.01 -16.72 20.38
C PRO A 296 -20.23 -15.62 19.32
N ALA A 297 -21.17 -15.84 18.38
CA ALA A 297 -21.48 -14.85 17.33
C ALA A 297 -22.12 -13.57 17.91
N ILE A 298 -22.91 -13.69 18.97
CA ILE A 298 -23.44 -12.58 19.77
C ILE A 298 -22.94 -12.80 21.19
N TYR A 299 -22.43 -11.76 21.84
CA TYR A 299 -21.83 -11.85 23.18
C TYR A 299 -22.18 -10.66 24.06
N GLU A 300 -22.37 -10.95 25.34
CA GLU A 300 -22.51 -9.96 26.43
C GLU A 300 -21.22 -9.83 27.26
N SER A 301 -20.39 -10.87 27.24
CA SER A 301 -19.11 -10.92 27.95
C SER A 301 -18.11 -9.88 27.45
N THR A 302 -17.00 -9.74 28.14
CA THR A 302 -15.89 -8.86 27.72
C THR A 302 -14.94 -9.54 26.73
N THR A 303 -15.12 -10.84 26.49
CA THR A 303 -14.19 -11.64 25.68
C THR A 303 -14.92 -12.53 24.69
N VAL A 304 -14.23 -12.86 23.59
CA VAL A 304 -14.62 -13.89 22.62
C VAL A 304 -13.48 -14.88 22.43
N THR A 305 -13.81 -16.12 22.11
CA THR A 305 -12.81 -17.16 21.82
C THR A 305 -12.55 -17.21 20.33
N LEU A 306 -11.28 -17.05 19.94
CA LEU A 306 -10.77 -17.25 18.59
C LEU A 306 -10.17 -18.65 18.53
N ALA A 307 -10.53 -19.45 17.52
CA ALA A 307 -9.98 -20.78 17.31
C ALA A 307 -9.56 -20.94 15.85
N TRP A 308 -8.42 -21.61 15.61
CA TRP A 308 -7.94 -21.90 14.27
C TRP A 308 -7.36 -23.30 14.17
N SER A 309 -7.38 -23.85 12.95
CA SER A 309 -6.84 -25.17 12.66
C SER A 309 -6.46 -25.32 11.18
N GLY A 310 -5.72 -26.40 10.87
CA GLY A 310 -5.40 -26.77 9.50
C GLY A 310 -4.31 -25.91 8.84
N THR A 311 -3.42 -25.31 9.62
CA THR A 311 -2.22 -24.64 9.10
C THR A 311 -1.21 -25.69 8.63
N ILE A 312 -0.63 -25.50 7.46
CA ILE A 312 0.45 -26.36 6.95
C ILE A 312 1.73 -25.50 6.87
N PRO A 313 2.83 -25.91 7.51
CA PRO A 313 4.11 -25.23 7.37
C PRO A 313 4.58 -25.27 5.91
N GLY A 314 5.33 -24.24 5.51
CA GLY A 314 6.05 -24.24 4.24
C GLY A 314 7.30 -25.12 4.28
N THR A 315 8.38 -24.66 3.70
CA THR A 315 9.69 -25.32 3.83
C THR A 315 10.35 -25.08 5.18
N SER A 316 9.88 -24.11 5.94
CA SER A 316 10.31 -23.82 7.31
C SER A 316 9.15 -23.98 8.30
N ALA A 317 9.48 -24.24 9.56
CA ALA A 317 8.51 -24.47 10.62
C ALA A 317 7.71 -23.22 10.97
N ILE A 318 6.48 -23.42 11.49
CA ILE A 318 5.67 -22.34 12.04
C ILE A 318 6.40 -21.71 13.25
N LYS A 319 6.44 -20.39 13.30
CA LYS A 319 7.00 -19.58 14.38
C LYS A 319 5.90 -18.97 15.25
N GLN A 320 4.89 -18.37 14.61
CA GLN A 320 3.86 -17.61 15.32
C GLN A 320 2.64 -17.31 14.44
N TYR A 321 1.56 -16.89 15.09
CA TYR A 321 0.35 -16.37 14.47
C TYR A 321 0.19 -14.88 14.80
N VAL A 322 -0.17 -14.10 13.80
CA VAL A 322 -0.51 -12.67 13.98
C VAL A 322 -2.00 -12.51 13.82
N ILE A 323 -2.66 -12.02 14.88
CA ILE A 323 -4.09 -11.81 14.91
C ILE A 323 -4.36 -10.30 14.93
N GLN A 324 -5.28 -9.88 14.09
CA GLN A 324 -5.73 -8.49 13.97
C GLN A 324 -7.25 -8.44 14.07
N ARG A 325 -7.79 -7.29 14.45
CA ARG A 325 -9.24 -7.05 14.53
C ARG A 325 -9.64 -5.86 13.67
N SER A 326 -10.90 -5.85 13.25
CA SER A 326 -11.57 -4.74 12.59
C SER A 326 -12.98 -4.63 13.16
N THR A 327 -13.49 -3.42 13.35
CA THR A 327 -14.79 -3.13 13.92
C THR A 327 -15.69 -2.42 12.94
N SER A 328 -17.00 -2.53 13.13
CA SER A 328 -18.00 -1.89 12.30
C SER A 328 -19.24 -1.58 13.16
N THR A 329 -19.88 -0.45 12.89
CA THR A 329 -21.16 -0.09 13.51
C THR A 329 -22.39 -0.66 12.80
N ASP A 330 -22.23 -1.08 11.53
CA ASP A 330 -23.32 -1.54 10.65
C ASP A 330 -23.12 -2.96 10.11
N GLY A 331 -21.96 -3.58 10.39
CA GLY A 331 -21.59 -4.90 9.86
C GLY A 331 -21.20 -4.89 8.37
N ILE A 332 -21.23 -3.74 7.71
CA ILE A 332 -20.97 -3.55 6.27
C ILE A 332 -19.69 -2.74 6.06
N ASN A 333 -19.61 -1.57 6.68
CA ASN A 333 -18.45 -0.67 6.58
C ASN A 333 -17.47 -0.94 7.73
N TRP A 334 -16.26 -1.38 7.40
CA TRP A 334 -15.30 -1.87 8.38
C TRP A 334 -14.11 -0.93 8.53
N SER A 335 -13.67 -0.75 9.78
CA SER A 335 -12.42 -0.05 10.08
C SER A 335 -11.22 -0.76 9.45
N ALA A 336 -10.09 -0.07 9.34
CA ALA A 336 -8.81 -0.72 9.06
C ALA A 336 -8.51 -1.78 10.14
N TYR A 337 -7.81 -2.87 9.74
CA TYR A 337 -7.40 -3.88 10.69
C TYR A 337 -6.30 -3.36 11.62
N GLU A 338 -6.50 -3.49 12.90
CA GLU A 338 -5.55 -3.15 13.97
C GLU A 338 -4.90 -4.41 14.54
N ALA A 339 -3.64 -4.29 14.95
CA ALA A 339 -2.95 -5.38 15.63
C ALA A 339 -3.64 -5.71 16.97
N LEU A 340 -3.94 -6.98 17.19
CA LEU A 340 -4.53 -7.46 18.43
C LEU A 340 -3.48 -8.18 19.28
N THR A 341 -2.83 -9.20 18.71
CA THR A 341 -1.84 -10.02 19.42
C THR A 341 -0.95 -10.81 18.48
N ILE A 342 0.16 -11.29 19.00
CA ILE A 342 1.00 -12.33 18.41
C ILE A 342 0.98 -13.54 19.33
N VAL A 343 0.58 -14.70 18.80
CA VAL A 343 0.60 -15.98 19.51
C VAL A 343 1.81 -16.79 19.04
N VAL A 344 2.83 -16.91 19.89
CA VAL A 344 4.01 -17.73 19.59
C VAL A 344 3.63 -19.20 19.77
N SER A 345 3.59 -19.94 18.68
CA SER A 345 3.24 -21.36 18.65
C SER A 345 3.73 -22.00 17.36
N SER A 346 4.27 -23.21 17.46
CA SER A 346 4.63 -24.06 16.32
C SER A 346 3.51 -25.04 15.92
N SER A 347 2.40 -25.07 16.66
CA SER A 347 1.25 -25.96 16.39
C SER A 347 0.45 -25.51 15.17
N ALA A 348 -0.10 -26.45 14.43
CA ALA A 348 -0.98 -26.19 13.28
C ALA A 348 -2.38 -25.69 13.69
N SER A 349 -2.71 -25.70 14.96
CA SER A 349 -3.98 -25.25 15.53
C SER A 349 -3.76 -24.55 16.86
N GLY A 350 -4.75 -23.77 17.28
CA GLY A 350 -4.70 -23.10 18.57
C GLY A 350 -5.98 -22.34 18.88
N THR A 351 -6.01 -21.75 20.08
CA THR A 351 -7.08 -20.87 20.54
C THR A 351 -6.48 -19.63 21.21
N PHE A 352 -7.24 -18.55 21.20
CA PHE A 352 -6.89 -17.32 21.90
C PHE A 352 -8.16 -16.64 22.40
N THR A 353 -8.18 -16.23 23.66
CA THR A 353 -9.26 -15.43 24.25
C THR A 353 -8.98 -13.96 23.99
N ALA A 354 -9.75 -13.35 23.11
CA ALA A 354 -9.62 -11.97 22.71
C ALA A 354 -10.51 -11.06 23.53
N ASN A 355 -9.99 -9.91 23.98
CA ASN A 355 -10.84 -8.83 24.47
C ASN A 355 -11.66 -8.29 23.30
N ALA A 356 -12.98 -8.29 23.46
CA ALA A 356 -13.93 -7.87 22.47
C ALA A 356 -14.36 -6.41 22.68
N SER A 357 -15.01 -5.79 21.70
CA SER A 357 -15.59 -4.45 21.85
C SER A 357 -16.60 -4.44 22.98
N GLN A 358 -16.60 -3.37 23.77
CA GLN A 358 -17.60 -3.14 24.82
C GLN A 358 -18.67 -2.12 24.39
N ILE A 359 -18.58 -1.62 23.17
CA ILE A 359 -19.57 -0.69 22.62
C ILE A 359 -20.77 -1.50 22.14
N ALA A 360 -21.95 -1.18 22.65
CA ALA A 360 -23.22 -1.81 22.29
C ALA A 360 -23.47 -1.78 20.77
N GLY A 361 -23.94 -2.89 20.20
CA GLY A 361 -24.21 -3.06 18.78
C GLY A 361 -22.97 -3.14 17.87
N MET A 362 -21.78 -3.00 18.42
CA MET A 362 -20.55 -3.03 17.63
C MET A 362 -20.27 -4.43 17.08
N TYR A 363 -20.09 -4.51 15.78
CA TYR A 363 -19.62 -5.70 15.09
C TYR A 363 -18.10 -5.76 15.13
N THR A 364 -17.55 -6.94 15.33
CA THR A 364 -16.10 -7.20 15.30
C THR A 364 -15.83 -8.42 14.46
N ARG A 365 -14.79 -8.37 13.63
CA ARG A 365 -14.22 -9.51 12.92
C ARG A 365 -12.72 -9.54 13.13
N TYR A 366 -12.16 -10.71 13.02
CA TYR A 366 -10.74 -10.93 13.21
C TYR A 366 -10.13 -11.49 11.93
N ARG A 367 -8.83 -11.27 11.74
CA ARG A 367 -8.06 -11.98 10.73
C ARG A 367 -6.79 -12.54 11.34
N ILE A 368 -6.35 -13.66 10.81
CA ILE A 368 -5.17 -14.36 11.27
C ILE A 368 -4.25 -14.66 10.10
N SER A 369 -2.95 -14.48 10.30
CA SER A 369 -1.89 -14.98 9.42
C SER A 369 -0.89 -15.76 10.25
N VAL A 370 -0.15 -16.65 9.59
CA VAL A 370 0.93 -17.43 10.20
C VAL A 370 2.27 -16.98 9.65
N THR A 371 3.27 -16.89 10.52
CA THR A 371 4.66 -16.55 10.18
C THR A 371 5.53 -17.76 10.49
N ASP A 372 6.43 -18.11 9.59
CA ASP A 372 7.40 -19.19 9.78
C ASP A 372 8.71 -18.71 10.43
N THR A 373 9.66 -19.63 10.67
CA THR A 373 10.94 -19.33 11.31
C THR A 373 11.90 -18.49 10.46
N LEU A 374 11.59 -18.26 9.18
CA LEU A 374 12.30 -17.35 8.30
C LEU A 374 11.53 -16.05 8.04
N ASP A 375 10.55 -15.75 8.89
CA ASP A 375 9.71 -14.56 8.85
C ASP A 375 8.84 -14.42 7.57
N ALA A 376 8.63 -15.52 6.84
CA ALA A 376 7.70 -15.55 5.73
C ALA A 376 6.25 -15.65 6.25
N VAL A 377 5.36 -14.83 5.69
CA VAL A 377 3.99 -14.65 6.18
C VAL A 377 2.99 -15.20 5.17
N SER A 378 1.99 -15.96 5.66
CA SER A 378 0.87 -16.45 4.86
C SER A 378 -0.09 -15.33 4.45
N ALA A 379 -1.05 -15.63 3.58
CA ALA A 379 -2.26 -14.82 3.44
C ALA A 379 -3.04 -14.78 4.75
N TYR A 380 -3.94 -13.80 4.87
CA TYR A 380 -4.87 -13.70 6.00
C TYR A 380 -6.13 -14.54 5.75
N VAL A 381 -6.63 -15.14 6.83
CA VAL A 381 -7.98 -15.72 6.89
C VAL A 381 -8.81 -14.89 7.86
N VAL A 382 -10.05 -14.60 7.49
CA VAL A 382 -10.98 -13.77 8.28
C VAL A 382 -11.98 -14.68 9.00
N SER A 383 -12.27 -14.38 10.27
CA SER A 383 -13.28 -15.07 11.07
C SER A 383 -14.69 -14.70 10.63
N GLY A 384 -15.68 -15.44 11.12
CA GLY A 384 -17.06 -14.94 11.23
C GLY A 384 -17.10 -13.65 12.04
N THR A 385 -18.18 -12.90 11.83
CA THR A 385 -18.46 -11.66 12.57
C THR A 385 -19.06 -11.99 13.93
N VAL A 386 -18.65 -11.26 14.97
CA VAL A 386 -19.28 -11.29 16.30
C VAL A 386 -19.86 -9.91 16.61
N LYS A 387 -21.02 -9.86 17.31
CA LYS A 387 -21.71 -8.63 17.66
C LYS A 387 -21.80 -8.49 19.18
N LYS A 388 -21.45 -7.31 19.70
CA LYS A 388 -21.64 -6.97 21.11
C LYS A 388 -23.14 -6.75 21.37
N ASN A 389 -23.71 -7.54 22.27
CA ASN A 389 -25.05 -7.34 22.79
C ASN A 389 -24.99 -6.65 24.15
N SER A 390 -25.92 -5.77 24.39
CA SER A 390 -26.12 -5.10 25.67
C SER A 390 -27.63 -5.09 25.97
N PRO A 391 -28.03 -5.55 27.13
CA PRO A 391 -29.44 -5.61 27.45
C PRO A 391 -30.10 -4.22 27.41
N PRO A 392 -31.41 -4.14 27.16
CA PRO A 392 -32.17 -2.90 27.23
C PRO A 392 -32.02 -2.24 28.58
N THR A 393 -32.19 -0.93 28.64
CA THR A 393 -32.38 -0.24 29.94
C THR A 393 -33.76 -0.56 30.53
N ALA A 394 -33.88 -0.36 31.83
CA ALA A 394 -35.15 -0.58 32.52
C ALA A 394 -36.30 0.24 31.92
N PRO A 395 -37.48 -0.33 31.74
CA PRO A 395 -38.67 0.40 31.32
C PRO A 395 -39.12 1.41 32.38
N ILE A 396 -39.96 2.37 31.99
CA ILE A 396 -40.59 3.32 32.90
C ILE A 396 -42.04 2.91 33.11
N ILE A 397 -42.46 2.68 34.34
CA ILE A 397 -43.85 2.50 34.71
C ILE A 397 -44.41 3.88 35.05
N VAL A 398 -45.36 4.38 34.26
CA VAL A 398 -46.00 5.67 34.48
C VAL A 398 -47.14 5.48 35.49
N CYS A 399 -47.96 4.46 35.32
CA CYS A 399 -48.93 4.00 36.30
C CYS A 399 -48.95 2.47 36.36
N PRO A 400 -49.24 1.88 37.56
CA PRO A 400 -49.56 2.53 38.82
C PRO A 400 -48.38 3.29 39.43
N VAL A 401 -48.64 4.37 40.11
CA VAL A 401 -47.69 4.95 41.07
C VAL A 401 -47.52 3.97 42.22
N SER A 402 -46.29 3.75 42.67
CA SER A 402 -46.03 2.78 43.75
C SER A 402 -46.78 3.13 45.02
N GLY A 403 -47.47 2.15 45.58
CA GLY A 403 -48.29 2.32 46.75
C GLY A 403 -49.66 2.97 46.51
N SER A 404 -50.02 3.28 45.27
CA SER A 404 -51.32 3.82 44.89
C SER A 404 -52.44 2.73 44.93
N SER A 405 -53.64 3.15 44.76
CA SER A 405 -54.80 2.24 44.77
C SER A 405 -55.74 2.48 43.59
N SER A 406 -56.45 1.45 43.15
CA SER A 406 -57.47 1.50 42.12
C SER A 406 -58.71 0.74 42.58
N TYR A 407 -59.82 1.10 42.02
CA TYR A 407 -61.05 0.32 42.15
C TYR A 407 -61.32 -0.57 40.95
N ASN A 408 -60.57 -0.38 39.90
CA ASN A 408 -60.64 -1.18 38.67
C ASN A 408 -59.99 -2.55 38.92
N THR A 409 -60.76 -3.62 38.88
CA THR A 409 -60.22 -4.99 38.99
C THR A 409 -59.42 -5.46 37.80
N THR A 410 -59.50 -4.78 36.67
CA THR A 410 -58.71 -4.99 35.50
C THR A 410 -57.80 -3.75 35.21
N PRO A 411 -56.83 -3.46 36.09
CA PRO A 411 -56.13 -2.20 36.05
C PRO A 411 -55.27 -2.09 34.78
N ARG A 412 -55.12 -0.86 34.32
CA ARG A 412 -54.25 -0.49 33.19
C ARG A 412 -52.87 -0.10 33.70
N LEU A 413 -51.84 -0.67 33.10
CA LEU A 413 -50.47 -0.33 33.40
C LEU A 413 -49.88 0.45 32.20
N MET A 414 -49.47 1.68 32.44
CA MET A 414 -48.90 2.54 31.41
C MET A 414 -47.39 2.43 31.45
N ILE A 415 -46.80 1.95 30.35
CA ILE A 415 -45.39 1.55 30.26
C ILE A 415 -44.73 2.32 29.13
N ILE A 416 -43.53 2.79 29.37
CA ILE A 416 -42.65 3.29 28.32
C ILE A 416 -41.46 2.34 28.25
N THR A 417 -41.16 1.80 27.06
CA THR A 417 -40.03 0.90 26.86
C THR A 417 -38.73 1.58 27.21
N GLY A 418 -37.74 0.80 27.61
CA GLY A 418 -36.38 1.26 27.84
C GLY A 418 -35.69 1.68 26.54
N THR A 419 -34.41 2.00 26.66
CA THR A 419 -33.54 2.24 25.50
C THR A 419 -32.77 0.95 25.19
N GLU A 420 -32.87 0.49 23.96
CA GLU A 420 -32.09 -0.63 23.43
C GLU A 420 -30.78 -0.08 22.85
N PRO A 421 -29.62 -0.35 23.49
CA PRO A 421 -28.36 0.27 23.10
C PRO A 421 -27.81 -0.20 21.75
N ASP A 422 -28.22 -1.39 21.31
CA ASP A 422 -27.71 -2.08 20.13
C ASP A 422 -28.51 -1.79 18.87
N GLY A 423 -29.55 -0.94 18.98
CA GLY A 423 -30.43 -0.59 17.89
C GLY A 423 -31.41 -1.70 17.48
N GLN A 424 -31.57 -2.71 18.32
CA GLN A 424 -32.54 -3.78 18.14
C GLN A 424 -33.93 -3.32 18.56
N THR A 425 -34.90 -4.17 18.36
CA THR A 425 -36.23 -4.03 18.98
C THR A 425 -36.23 -4.78 20.30
N GLN A 426 -37.20 -4.45 21.15
CA GLN A 426 -37.35 -5.04 22.46
C GLN A 426 -38.75 -5.59 22.67
N ILE A 427 -38.86 -6.55 23.58
CA ILE A 427 -40.12 -7.16 24.01
C ILE A 427 -40.39 -6.66 25.42
N VAL A 428 -41.60 -6.14 25.68
CA VAL A 428 -42.02 -5.80 27.04
C VAL A 428 -42.63 -7.03 27.71
N GLU A 429 -42.16 -7.34 28.90
CA GLU A 429 -42.74 -8.38 29.75
C GLU A 429 -43.32 -7.80 31.03
N VAL A 430 -44.50 -8.25 31.38
CA VAL A 430 -45.24 -7.87 32.59
C VAL A 430 -45.58 -9.11 33.40
N LYS A 431 -45.31 -9.04 34.68
CA LYS A 431 -45.69 -10.06 35.64
C LYS A 431 -46.44 -9.41 36.82
N ILE A 432 -47.60 -9.95 37.19
CA ILE A 432 -48.33 -9.52 38.36
C ILE A 432 -48.23 -10.60 39.42
N ASP A 433 -47.85 -10.20 40.63
CA ASP A 433 -47.62 -11.08 41.79
C ASP A 433 -46.64 -12.24 41.45
N ALA A 434 -46.98 -13.44 41.88
CA ALA A 434 -46.22 -14.66 41.56
C ALA A 434 -46.66 -15.33 40.23
N GLY A 435 -47.42 -14.61 39.39
CA GLY A 435 -47.94 -15.13 38.13
C GLY A 435 -46.85 -15.34 37.04
N ALA A 436 -47.32 -15.77 35.87
CA ALA A 436 -46.47 -15.89 34.68
C ALA A 436 -46.11 -14.51 34.11
N TRP A 437 -45.03 -14.47 33.32
CA TRP A 437 -44.73 -13.33 32.48
C TRP A 437 -45.61 -13.32 31.23
N PHE A 438 -46.23 -12.19 30.95
CA PHE A 438 -46.97 -11.90 29.74
C PHE A 438 -46.12 -10.92 28.90
N ASN A 439 -45.96 -11.19 27.64
CA ASN A 439 -45.11 -10.35 26.81
C ASN A 439 -45.84 -9.79 25.58
N SER A 440 -45.30 -8.68 25.05
CA SER A 440 -45.89 -7.93 23.94
C SER A 440 -45.95 -8.71 22.61
N VAL A 441 -45.21 -9.80 22.44
CA VAL A 441 -45.20 -10.67 21.26
C VAL A 441 -46.16 -11.85 21.44
N GLY A 442 -46.08 -12.56 22.58
CA GLY A 442 -46.84 -13.77 22.85
C GLY A 442 -48.28 -13.52 23.28
N ASN A 443 -48.58 -12.32 23.82
CA ASN A 443 -49.90 -11.94 24.33
C ASN A 443 -50.31 -10.56 23.78
N PRO A 444 -50.37 -10.40 22.45
CA PRO A 444 -50.52 -9.09 21.81
C PRO A 444 -51.85 -8.40 22.19
N GLU A 445 -52.89 -9.18 22.54
CA GLU A 445 -54.23 -8.68 22.93
C GLU A 445 -54.25 -7.94 24.28
N MET A 446 -53.23 -8.16 25.12
CA MET A 446 -53.09 -7.51 26.41
C MET A 446 -52.38 -6.17 26.34
N PHE A 447 -51.79 -5.84 25.21
CA PHE A 447 -51.00 -4.63 25.01
C PHE A 447 -51.61 -3.72 23.93
N SER A 448 -51.70 -2.42 24.20
CA SER A 448 -52.23 -1.45 23.25
C SER A 448 -51.32 -1.29 22.03
N VAL A 449 -50.00 -1.38 22.23
CA VAL A 449 -49.00 -1.52 21.21
C VAL A 449 -48.24 -2.81 21.49
N SER A 450 -48.33 -3.78 20.59
CA SER A 450 -47.81 -5.14 20.75
C SER A 450 -46.72 -5.46 19.75
N GLY A 451 -46.10 -6.64 19.88
CA GLY A 451 -45.01 -7.09 19.02
C GLY A 451 -43.65 -6.65 19.55
N TYR A 452 -42.70 -6.52 18.60
CA TYR A 452 -41.37 -6.02 18.86
C TYR A 452 -41.38 -4.49 18.85
N LEU A 453 -40.98 -3.89 19.97
CA LEU A 453 -41.14 -2.46 20.22
C LEU A 453 -39.78 -1.73 20.08
N GLY A 454 -39.81 -0.47 19.65
CA GLY A 454 -38.63 0.40 19.61
C GLY A 454 -38.38 1.07 20.97
N ASN A 455 -37.38 1.96 20.99
CA ASN A 455 -37.03 2.76 22.18
C ASN A 455 -38.11 3.80 22.52
N GLY A 456 -38.44 3.92 23.81
CA GLY A 456 -39.35 4.93 24.29
C GLY A 456 -40.80 4.77 23.79
N VAL A 457 -41.16 3.58 23.29
CA VAL A 457 -42.52 3.30 22.85
C VAL A 457 -43.44 3.21 24.05
N LYS A 458 -44.56 3.91 23.96
CA LYS A 458 -45.62 3.89 24.96
C LYS A 458 -46.56 2.73 24.66
N THR A 459 -46.82 1.89 25.64
CA THR A 459 -47.83 0.81 25.57
C THR A 459 -48.60 0.72 26.86
N VAL A 460 -49.86 0.28 26.76
CA VAL A 460 -50.73 0.04 27.91
C VAL A 460 -51.00 -1.45 28.01
N TYR A 461 -50.60 -2.05 29.12
CA TYR A 461 -50.96 -3.44 29.43
C TYR A 461 -52.27 -3.46 30.19
N GLN A 462 -53.26 -4.23 29.74
CA GLN A 462 -54.53 -4.47 30.41
C GLN A 462 -54.44 -5.75 31.23
N ALA A 463 -54.44 -5.62 32.53
CA ALA A 463 -54.39 -6.78 33.41
C ALA A 463 -55.66 -7.63 33.33
N ALA A 464 -55.53 -8.94 33.53
CA ALA A 464 -56.63 -9.80 33.82
C ALA A 464 -57.29 -9.40 35.17
N PRO A 465 -58.53 -9.81 35.46
CA PRO A 465 -59.20 -9.46 36.70
C PRO A 465 -58.42 -9.86 37.96
N LEU A 466 -58.17 -8.87 38.84
CA LEU A 466 -57.48 -9.03 40.12
C LEU A 466 -58.45 -9.02 41.24
N THR A 467 -58.15 -9.71 42.35
CA THR A 467 -58.93 -9.66 43.60
C THR A 467 -58.64 -8.38 44.36
N ALA A 468 -59.50 -8.01 45.26
CA ALA A 468 -59.20 -6.92 46.19
C ALA A 468 -58.00 -7.31 47.08
N GLY A 469 -57.08 -6.41 47.27
CA GLY A 469 -55.85 -6.65 48.02
C GLY A 469 -54.64 -5.95 47.43
N ASN A 470 -53.50 -6.18 48.06
CA ASN A 470 -52.24 -5.65 47.61
C ASN A 470 -51.66 -6.52 46.47
N HIS A 471 -51.19 -5.89 45.44
CA HIS A 471 -50.58 -6.50 44.28
C HIS A 471 -49.20 -5.90 44.01
N THR A 472 -48.34 -6.69 43.36
CA THR A 472 -47.07 -6.26 42.83
C THR A 472 -47.06 -6.42 41.31
N VAL A 473 -46.50 -5.48 40.62
CA VAL A 473 -46.20 -5.61 39.20
C VAL A 473 -44.71 -5.50 39.00
N ALA A 474 -44.14 -6.44 38.27
CA ALA A 474 -42.75 -6.41 37.77
C ALA A 474 -42.79 -6.27 36.24
N ILE A 475 -41.99 -5.35 35.71
CA ILE A 475 -41.89 -5.10 34.28
C ILE A 475 -40.41 -5.09 33.90
N ARG A 476 -40.10 -5.71 32.78
CA ARG A 476 -38.77 -5.67 32.14
C ARG A 476 -38.91 -5.62 30.63
N CYS A 477 -37.83 -5.23 29.99
CA CYS A 477 -37.66 -5.35 28.54
C CYS A 477 -36.67 -6.46 28.24
N LEU A 478 -36.91 -7.24 27.19
CA LEU A 478 -35.95 -8.19 26.61
C LEU A 478 -35.52 -7.67 25.24
N ASP A 479 -34.25 -7.86 24.86
CA ASP A 479 -33.87 -7.66 23.48
C ASP A 479 -34.40 -8.78 22.57
N SER A 480 -34.49 -8.51 21.26
CA SER A 480 -35.09 -9.44 20.30
C SER A 480 -34.12 -10.53 19.82
N ASP A 481 -32.80 -10.38 20.06
CA ASP A 481 -31.80 -11.28 19.49
C ASP A 481 -31.49 -12.49 20.39
N ILE A 482 -31.24 -12.24 21.66
CA ILE A 482 -30.86 -13.30 22.63
C ILE A 482 -31.73 -13.28 23.92
N GLU A 483 -32.80 -12.52 23.93
CA GLU A 483 -33.71 -12.38 25.07
C GLU A 483 -33.03 -11.92 26.37
N SER A 484 -31.94 -11.16 26.25
CA SER A 484 -31.28 -10.58 27.40
C SER A 484 -32.18 -9.51 28.03
N SER A 485 -32.30 -9.56 29.36
CA SER A 485 -33.28 -8.75 30.05
C SER A 485 -32.69 -7.49 30.67
N SER A 486 -33.49 -6.40 30.62
CA SER A 486 -33.25 -5.22 31.45
C SER A 486 -33.40 -5.55 32.95
N PRO A 487 -32.92 -4.66 33.82
CA PRO A 487 -33.37 -4.69 35.23
C PRO A 487 -34.87 -4.63 35.33
N GLU A 488 -35.45 -5.40 36.28
CA GLU A 488 -36.89 -5.36 36.58
C GLU A 488 -37.22 -4.06 37.30
N VAL A 489 -38.33 -3.43 36.89
CA VAL A 489 -38.94 -2.33 37.62
C VAL A 489 -40.16 -2.87 38.34
N VAL A 490 -40.17 -2.78 39.67
CA VAL A 490 -41.25 -3.28 40.51
C VAL A 490 -42.06 -2.13 41.11
N ARG A 491 -43.37 -2.25 41.08
CA ARG A 491 -44.32 -1.36 41.73
C ARG A 491 -45.33 -2.17 42.56
N THR A 492 -45.78 -1.59 43.65
CA THR A 492 -46.89 -2.12 44.46
C THR A 492 -48.12 -1.23 44.27
N PHE A 493 -49.29 -1.85 44.26
CA PHE A 493 -50.52 -1.13 44.19
C PHE A 493 -51.62 -1.97 44.91
N THR A 494 -52.75 -1.34 45.19
CA THR A 494 -53.85 -2.02 45.91
C THR A 494 -55.13 -1.95 45.09
N ILE A 495 -55.79 -3.09 44.90
CA ILE A 495 -57.18 -3.12 44.42
C ILE A 495 -58.09 -2.98 45.62
N LEU A 496 -58.81 -1.90 45.66
CA LEU A 496 -59.76 -1.62 46.74
C LEU A 496 -61.12 -2.27 46.44
N PRO A 497 -61.84 -2.72 47.47
CA PRO A 497 -63.22 -3.09 47.28
C PRO A 497 -64.04 -1.85 46.90
N GLN A 498 -65.14 -2.04 46.18
CA GLN A 498 -65.99 -0.93 45.74
C GLN A 498 -66.43 -0.09 46.94
N PRO A 499 -66.18 1.23 46.93
CA PRO A 499 -66.52 2.10 48.05
C PRO A 499 -68.00 2.55 48.04
N PHE A 500 -68.75 2.12 47.01
CA PHE A 500 -70.01 2.71 46.68
C PHE A 500 -71.15 1.89 47.26
N VAL A 501 -72.06 2.58 47.92
CA VAL A 501 -73.41 2.03 48.24
C VAL A 501 -74.19 2.07 46.92
N THR A 502 -74.87 0.98 46.61
CA THR A 502 -75.76 0.90 45.44
C THR A 502 -76.83 2.00 45.55
N ILE A 503 -76.83 2.88 44.55
CA ILE A 503 -77.80 3.96 44.46
C ILE A 503 -78.89 3.50 43.49
N THR A 504 -80.07 3.09 44.08
CA THR A 504 -81.20 2.67 43.27
C THR A 504 -82.07 3.89 42.92
N ALA A 505 -82.37 4.02 41.63
CA ALA A 505 -83.24 5.10 41.17
C ALA A 505 -84.58 5.07 41.89
N ASN A 506 -84.99 6.22 42.44
CA ASN A 506 -86.25 6.46 43.21
C ASN A 506 -86.29 5.84 44.61
N GLU A 507 -85.32 5.02 45.03
CA GLU A 507 -85.33 4.39 46.37
C GLU A 507 -84.22 4.96 47.27
N THR A 508 -83.12 5.45 46.72
CA THR A 508 -81.99 5.93 47.52
C THR A 508 -81.88 7.44 47.46
N HIS A 509 -81.95 8.11 48.60
CA HIS A 509 -81.59 9.54 48.67
C HIS A 509 -80.10 9.75 48.67
N VAL A 510 -79.62 10.65 47.78
CA VAL A 510 -78.18 11.03 47.74
C VAL A 510 -77.83 11.78 49.02
N LYS A 511 -76.99 11.21 49.82
CA LYS A 511 -76.52 11.74 51.13
C LYS A 511 -75.11 12.31 50.97
N ALA A 512 -74.68 13.11 51.94
CA ALA A 512 -73.32 13.64 52.03
C ALA A 512 -72.27 12.53 51.92
N ILE A 513 -72.48 11.37 52.52
CA ILE A 513 -71.53 10.24 52.45
C ILE A 513 -71.31 9.71 51.03
N HIS A 514 -72.35 9.75 50.19
CA HIS A 514 -72.19 9.31 48.79
C HIS A 514 -71.25 10.24 47.99
N ILE A 515 -71.40 11.55 48.19
CA ILE A 515 -70.51 12.53 47.53
C ILE A 515 -69.09 12.44 48.12
N GLN A 516 -68.94 12.27 49.41
CA GLN A 516 -67.63 12.05 50.05
C GLN A 516 -66.94 10.80 49.54
N ALA A 517 -67.69 9.67 49.44
CA ALA A 517 -67.13 8.43 48.86
C ALA A 517 -66.62 8.64 47.40
N LEU A 518 -67.41 9.34 46.58
CA LEU A 518 -67.00 9.66 45.19
C LEU A 518 -65.79 10.58 45.15
N ARG A 519 -65.71 11.60 46.01
CA ARG A 519 -64.54 12.48 46.10
C ARG A 519 -63.29 11.71 46.50
N THR A 520 -63.39 10.83 47.48
CA THR A 520 -62.27 9.94 47.87
C THR A 520 -61.88 9.04 46.72
N ALA A 521 -62.82 8.42 46.03
CA ALA A 521 -62.60 7.51 44.95
C ALA A 521 -61.95 8.22 43.74
N VAL A 522 -62.36 9.44 43.38
CA VAL A 522 -61.74 10.26 42.34
C VAL A 522 -60.31 10.57 42.71
N ASN A 523 -59.98 10.98 43.91
CA ASN A 523 -58.64 11.25 44.35
C ASN A 523 -57.76 9.98 44.39
N THR A 524 -58.33 8.83 44.72
CA THR A 524 -57.68 7.52 44.65
C THR A 524 -57.25 7.20 43.21
N VAL A 525 -58.17 7.30 42.24
CA VAL A 525 -57.89 7.07 40.82
C VAL A 525 -56.90 8.08 40.30
N ARG A 526 -56.99 9.34 40.66
CA ARG A 526 -55.99 10.37 40.26
C ARG A 526 -54.61 10.00 40.76
N SER A 527 -54.48 9.55 42.01
CA SER A 527 -53.15 9.10 42.53
C SER A 527 -52.59 7.92 41.76
N TYR A 528 -53.44 6.97 41.35
CA TYR A 528 -53.05 5.81 40.56
C TYR A 528 -52.39 6.25 39.22
N TYR A 529 -52.95 7.29 38.57
CA TYR A 529 -52.45 7.86 37.30
C TYR A 529 -51.49 9.02 37.49
N ASN A 530 -50.85 9.15 38.64
CA ASN A 530 -49.85 10.17 38.96
C ASN A 530 -50.37 11.62 38.84
N LEU A 531 -51.62 11.84 39.15
CA LEU A 531 -52.26 13.18 39.18
C LEU A 531 -52.47 13.65 40.62
N SER A 532 -52.21 14.93 40.87
CA SER A 532 -52.42 15.52 42.18
C SER A 532 -53.90 15.40 42.66
N PRO A 533 -54.15 15.17 43.95
CA PRO A 533 -55.47 15.19 44.49
C PRO A 533 -56.15 16.52 44.20
N VAL A 534 -57.51 16.49 44.09
CA VAL A 534 -58.31 17.71 43.94
C VAL A 534 -58.58 18.27 45.31
N ALA A 535 -58.34 19.54 45.48
CA ALA A 535 -58.84 20.32 46.60
C ALA A 535 -60.31 20.70 46.29
N TRP A 536 -61.25 20.12 47.04
CA TRP A 536 -62.64 20.36 46.81
C TRP A 536 -63.09 21.74 47.35
N SER A 537 -63.92 22.45 46.57
CA SER A 537 -64.26 23.85 46.85
C SER A 537 -65.17 24.05 48.04
N GLU A 538 -65.98 23.03 48.40
CA GLU A 538 -66.85 23.06 49.53
C GLU A 538 -66.70 21.80 50.37
N ASP A 539 -66.72 21.93 51.70
CA ASP A 539 -66.76 20.80 52.62
C ASP A 539 -68.14 20.21 52.69
N ILE A 540 -68.20 18.89 52.64
CA ILE A 540 -69.46 18.16 52.85
C ILE A 540 -69.49 17.69 54.28
N VAL A 541 -70.45 18.22 55.07
CA VAL A 541 -70.58 17.89 56.50
C VAL A 541 -71.26 16.56 56.66
N ALA A 542 -70.59 15.60 57.30
CA ALA A 542 -71.18 14.31 57.69
C ALA A 542 -72.39 14.47 58.61
N GLY A 543 -73.46 13.62 58.43
CA GLY A 543 -74.65 13.59 59.25
C GLY A 543 -75.84 14.43 58.74
N ARG A 544 -75.68 15.22 57.72
CA ARG A 544 -76.82 15.87 57.07
C ARG A 544 -77.53 14.92 56.12
N SER A 545 -78.83 14.86 56.16
CA SER A 545 -79.66 13.95 55.36
C SER A 545 -79.81 14.37 53.89
N THR A 546 -79.50 15.63 53.56
CA THR A 546 -79.59 16.16 52.18
C THR A 546 -78.37 16.97 51.81
N VAL A 547 -77.84 16.77 50.63
CA VAL A 547 -76.71 17.56 50.05
C VAL A 547 -77.34 18.80 49.41
N LYS A 548 -76.98 19.97 49.93
CA LYS A 548 -77.25 21.24 49.24
C LYS A 548 -76.27 21.41 48.07
N ASN A 549 -76.71 22.02 46.98
CA ASN A 549 -75.89 22.32 45.82
C ASN A 549 -75.28 21.08 45.11
N TRP A 550 -76.02 19.96 45.12
CA TRP A 550 -75.55 18.72 44.52
C TRP A 550 -75.13 18.83 43.03
N PRO A 551 -75.73 19.69 42.17
CA PRO A 551 -75.29 19.89 40.81
C PRO A 551 -73.83 20.40 40.72
N PHE A 552 -73.46 21.26 41.64
CA PHE A 552 -72.14 21.77 41.78
C PHE A 552 -71.13 20.65 42.11
N HIS A 553 -71.39 19.83 43.08
CA HIS A 553 -70.55 18.71 43.50
C HIS A 553 -70.36 17.68 42.37
N ILE A 554 -71.40 17.37 41.61
CA ILE A 554 -71.30 16.46 40.47
C ILE A 554 -70.44 17.10 39.31
N THR A 555 -70.68 18.36 39.08
CA THR A 555 -69.87 19.10 38.09
C THR A 555 -68.37 19.10 38.48
N GLU A 556 -68.06 19.30 39.74
CA GLU A 556 -66.75 19.27 40.30
C GLU A 556 -66.11 17.87 40.20
N LEU A 557 -66.86 16.81 40.53
CA LEU A 557 -66.44 15.42 40.37
C LEU A 557 -66.11 15.08 38.89
N ARG A 558 -66.96 15.47 37.94
CA ARG A 558 -66.72 15.27 36.49
C ARG A 558 -65.49 15.98 36.02
N LYS A 559 -65.29 17.26 36.37
CA LYS A 559 -64.09 18.02 36.07
C LYS A 559 -62.83 17.41 36.68
N ALA A 560 -62.98 16.77 37.84
CA ALA A 560 -61.85 16.13 38.50
C ALA A 560 -61.43 14.82 37.84
N ILE A 561 -62.30 14.11 37.12
CA ILE A 561 -62.02 12.86 36.38
C ILE A 561 -61.48 13.14 34.98
N GLU A 562 -61.93 14.20 34.33
CA GLU A 562 -61.45 14.55 32.95
C GLU A 562 -59.92 14.51 32.77
N PRO A 563 -59.09 15.02 33.70
CA PRO A 563 -57.63 14.91 33.58
C PRO A 563 -57.11 13.47 33.59
N VAL A 564 -57.75 12.53 34.27
CA VAL A 564 -57.40 11.10 34.27
C VAL A 564 -57.59 10.52 32.87
N VAL A 565 -58.72 10.77 32.26
CA VAL A 565 -59.04 10.31 30.91
C VAL A 565 -58.11 10.96 29.88
N THR A 566 -57.86 12.26 30.03
CA THR A 566 -56.91 12.97 29.21
C THR A 566 -55.50 12.36 29.32
N ALA A 567 -55.08 11.98 30.53
CA ALA A 567 -53.80 11.34 30.77
C ALA A 567 -53.70 9.97 30.07
N ILE A 568 -54.76 9.16 30.14
CA ILE A 568 -54.82 7.85 29.45
C ILE A 568 -54.76 8.05 27.92
N ASN A 569 -55.66 8.88 27.39
CA ASN A 569 -55.77 9.11 25.94
C ASN A 569 -54.52 9.83 25.34
N GLY A 570 -53.90 10.70 26.13
CA GLY A 570 -52.65 11.37 25.73
C GLY A 570 -51.39 10.52 25.85
N PHE A 571 -51.48 9.39 26.61
CA PHE A 571 -50.35 8.48 26.71
C PHE A 571 -50.22 7.59 25.48
N ASP A 572 -51.34 6.98 25.07
CA ASP A 572 -51.40 6.13 23.89
C ASP A 572 -52.78 6.26 23.21
N ALA A 573 -52.81 6.83 22.02
CA ALA A 573 -54.05 7.04 21.26
C ALA A 573 -54.73 5.72 20.85
N SER A 574 -54.00 4.61 20.76
CA SER A 574 -54.55 3.28 20.44
C SER A 574 -55.32 2.66 21.61
N SER A 575 -55.07 3.13 22.82
CA SER A 575 -55.79 2.73 24.04
C SER A 575 -56.83 3.76 24.47
N ALA A 576 -57.24 4.65 23.56
CA ALA A 576 -58.16 5.74 23.85
C ALA A 576 -59.38 5.25 24.62
N PHE A 577 -59.58 5.82 25.79
CA PHE A 577 -60.68 5.58 26.62
C PHE A 577 -61.79 6.57 26.25
N ASP A 578 -62.84 6.07 25.58
CA ASP A 578 -64.00 6.91 25.28
C ASP A 578 -64.78 7.17 26.58
N ILE A 579 -64.52 8.34 27.18
CA ILE A 579 -65.66 8.97 27.84
C ILE A 579 -66.44 9.54 26.69
N PRO A 580 -67.71 9.10 26.53
CA PRO A 580 -68.50 9.73 25.49
C PRO A 580 -68.59 11.24 25.78
N PRO A 581 -67.92 12.13 25.04
CA PRO A 581 -68.12 13.57 25.18
C PRO A 581 -69.54 13.82 24.73
N GLY A 582 -70.35 14.34 25.58
CA GLY A 582 -71.76 14.55 25.33
C GLY A 582 -72.70 13.47 25.92
N THR A 583 -72.12 12.43 26.53
CA THR A 583 -72.96 11.38 27.24
C THR A 583 -73.09 11.57 28.75
N TRP A 584 -72.44 12.61 29.30
CA TRP A 584 -72.80 12.99 30.64
C TRP A 584 -74.29 13.29 30.71
N LEU A 585 -75.01 12.55 31.52
CA LEU A 585 -76.43 12.82 31.77
C LEU A 585 -76.61 14.25 32.25
N PRO A 586 -77.65 14.95 31.82
CA PRO A 586 -77.88 16.33 32.23
C PRO A 586 -78.05 16.41 33.77
N ILE A 587 -77.27 17.32 34.38
CA ILE A 587 -77.40 17.62 35.80
C ILE A 587 -78.63 18.52 35.98
N GLY A 588 -79.77 17.98 36.39
CA GLY A 588 -80.95 18.77 36.61
C GLY A 588 -80.82 19.69 37.82
N THR A 589 -81.70 20.69 37.95
CA THR A 589 -81.78 21.63 39.11
C THR A 589 -82.63 21.14 40.29
N GLY A 590 -83.25 19.98 40.16
CA GLY A 590 -84.10 19.39 41.14
C GLY A 590 -83.41 18.49 42.21
N ARG A 591 -84.02 17.38 42.60
CA ARG A 591 -83.39 16.40 43.48
C ARG A 591 -82.23 15.68 42.82
N PRO A 592 -81.20 15.23 43.59
CA PRO A 592 -80.10 14.45 43.07
C PRO A 592 -80.57 13.22 42.28
N ARG A 593 -80.07 13.02 41.05
CA ARG A 593 -80.43 11.89 40.20
C ARG A 593 -79.49 10.74 40.44
N ALA A 594 -80.03 9.57 40.72
CA ALA A 594 -79.25 8.35 40.95
C ALA A 594 -78.46 7.91 39.74
N ASP A 595 -79.03 8.04 38.51
CA ASP A 595 -78.43 7.69 37.28
C ASP A 595 -77.20 8.55 36.96
N VAL A 596 -77.22 9.83 37.31
CA VAL A 596 -76.09 10.74 37.17
C VAL A 596 -74.93 10.38 38.08
N MET A 597 -75.23 9.96 39.28
CA MET A 597 -74.28 9.46 40.25
C MET A 597 -73.73 8.11 39.85
N GLN A 598 -74.58 7.20 39.35
CA GLN A 598 -74.12 5.89 38.82
C GLN A 598 -73.18 6.03 37.70
N GLN A 599 -73.39 6.96 36.75
CA GLN A 599 -72.50 7.23 35.68
C GLN A 599 -71.06 7.63 36.15
N VAL A 600 -70.95 8.42 37.22
CA VAL A 600 -69.66 8.78 37.83
C VAL A 600 -69.02 7.56 38.49
N GLN A 601 -69.86 6.72 39.21
CA GLN A 601 -69.35 5.47 39.82
C GLN A 601 -68.84 4.50 38.80
N ASP A 602 -69.58 4.25 37.71
CA ASP A 602 -69.19 3.32 36.64
C ASP A 602 -67.91 3.74 36.01
N LEU A 603 -67.75 5.04 35.76
CA LEU A 603 -66.50 5.57 35.20
C LEU A 603 -65.30 5.37 36.12
N ILE A 604 -65.48 5.62 37.46
CA ILE A 604 -64.39 5.39 38.43
C ILE A 604 -63.96 3.92 38.47
N LEU A 605 -64.93 2.99 38.32
CA LEU A 605 -64.69 1.54 38.33
C LEU A 605 -63.98 1.08 37.01
N MET A 606 -64.17 1.81 35.95
CA MET A 606 -63.49 1.53 34.64
C MET A 606 -62.10 2.12 34.56
N LEU A 607 -61.81 3.18 35.30
CA LEU A 607 -60.53 3.82 35.42
C LEU A 607 -59.68 3.16 36.52
#